data_4a5896b0313721d71a7980b6e40245fd
#
_entry.id   4a5896b0313721d71a7980b6e40245fd
#
_cell.length_a   1.000
_cell.length_b   1.000
_cell.length_c   1.000
_cell.angle_alpha   90.00
_cell.angle_beta   90.00
_cell.angle_gamma   90.00
#
_symmetry.space_group_name_H-M   'P 1'
#
loop_
_entity.id
_entity.type
_entity.pdbx_description
1 polymer ?
#
loop_
_entity_poly.entity_id
_entity_poly.type
_entity_poly.pdbx_seq_one_letter_code
_entity_poly.pdbx_strand_id
1 'polypeptide(L)'
;MIRQLLPLLALVAFGYAPAGAQRPPTRTQRPTTPAQQPPTPCTTATPECTEWISVGGGTGRSLVYRNLALDTRNDAITRAVIVVHGAGRDADNYYRSALAGTFLAGALQTALVISPRLASNAGGCRDSLAQDEISWNCNSWREGGPSVSHPDVTSFDFLDAILRKLARRDVFPSLRGIVVTGHSAGGQVANRYGMSSKAYDDLGVPVQFVVANPSSYAWPSDERPTGPAAWPLQAGAPGYVPAVAADAPAFRPLRDGRGCTLYDQWPYGFKNRTGYSASLSDSQLTRQLVSRPFTYLLGENDILPLSGFDSSCEAMAQGPTRQARGQAYAKYVNERLGGQHQVVVVTGCGHNGRCIYTSEPWLRIAFPRP
;
A
#
# COMPACT_ATOMS: atom_id res chain seq x y z
N MET A 1 48.42 -38.03 95.95
CA MET A 1 49.77 -38.61 95.75
C MET A 1 49.74 -39.37 94.46
N ILE A 2 50.52 -39.06 93.57
CA ILE A 2 51.13 -39.78 92.45
C ILE A 2 51.32 -38.78 91.28
N ARG A 3 52.56 -38.50 91.11
CA ARG A 3 53.12 -37.75 89.96
C ARG A 3 53.05 -38.60 88.69
N GLN A 4 52.65 -38.06 87.62
CA GLN A 4 52.97 -38.66 86.32
C GLN A 4 53.62 -37.61 85.41
N LEU A 5 54.75 -38.04 84.87
CA LEU A 5 55.65 -37.33 83.95
C LEU A 5 55.08 -37.28 82.52
N LEU A 6 55.18 -36.13 81.89
CA LEU A 6 54.95 -35.94 80.42
C LEU A 6 56.26 -36.19 79.67
N PRO A 7 56.25 -36.84 78.54
CA PRO A 7 57.33 -36.72 77.57
C PRO A 7 57.09 -35.61 76.53
N LEU A 8 58.14 -34.86 76.26
CA LEU A 8 58.22 -33.89 75.17
C LEU A 8 58.27 -34.62 73.82
N LEU A 9 57.31 -34.29 72.93
CA LEU A 9 57.41 -34.61 71.50
C LEU A 9 57.81 -33.34 70.69
N ALA A 10 58.97 -33.47 70.06
CA ALA A 10 59.41 -32.43 69.12
C ALA A 10 58.67 -32.54 67.77
N LEU A 11 57.93 -31.52 67.39
CA LEU A 11 57.29 -31.37 66.06
C LEU A 11 58.30 -30.77 65.09
N VAL A 12 58.68 -31.51 64.07
CA VAL A 12 59.37 -31.00 62.91
C VAL A 12 58.34 -30.42 61.94
N ALA A 13 58.33 -29.11 61.73
CA ALA A 13 57.49 -28.46 60.79
C ALA A 13 58.11 -28.49 59.39
N PHE A 14 57.49 -29.26 58.50
CA PHE A 14 57.78 -29.19 57.07
C PHE A 14 56.98 -27.98 56.48
N GLY A 15 57.71 -26.95 56.02
CA GLY A 15 57.13 -25.84 55.30
C GLY A 15 56.66 -26.21 53.88
N TYR A 16 55.40 -26.23 53.66
CA TYR A 16 54.81 -26.23 52.31
C TYR A 16 54.73 -24.82 51.77
N ALA A 17 55.45 -24.51 50.68
CA ALA A 17 55.29 -23.34 49.94
C ALA A 17 53.96 -23.39 49.13
N PRO A 18 53.08 -22.36 49.11
CA PRO A 18 51.87 -22.40 48.31
C PRO A 18 52.24 -22.30 46.83
N ALA A 19 51.78 -23.26 46.01
CA ALA A 19 51.84 -23.19 44.57
C ALA A 19 51.04 -21.94 44.07
N GLY A 20 51.73 -21.06 43.32
CA GLY A 20 51.12 -19.86 42.77
C GLY A 20 49.94 -20.18 41.89
N ALA A 21 48.74 -19.76 42.28
CA ALA A 21 47.56 -19.81 41.45
C ALA A 21 47.74 -18.91 40.20
N GLN A 22 47.94 -19.50 39.06
CA GLN A 22 47.91 -18.81 37.78
C GLN A 22 46.51 -18.22 37.59
N ARG A 23 46.40 -16.90 37.55
CA ARG A 23 45.19 -16.20 37.17
C ARG A 23 44.80 -16.65 35.75
N PRO A 24 43.53 -17.04 35.47
CA PRO A 24 43.07 -17.29 34.10
C PRO A 24 43.24 -16.05 33.27
N PRO A 25 43.53 -16.20 31.94
CA PRO A 25 43.72 -15.05 31.07
C PRO A 25 42.44 -14.20 31.05
N THR A 26 42.57 -12.93 31.33
CA THR A 26 41.50 -11.94 31.20
C THR A 26 40.99 -11.98 29.76
N ARG A 27 39.75 -12.45 29.58
CA ARG A 27 39.05 -12.46 28.30
C ARG A 27 38.91 -10.99 27.85
N THR A 28 39.74 -10.61 26.89
CA THR A 28 39.64 -9.29 26.21
C THR A 28 38.25 -9.19 25.68
N GLN A 29 37.40 -8.35 26.29
CA GLN A 29 36.08 -7.99 25.75
C GLN A 29 36.36 -7.32 24.42
N ARG A 30 35.87 -7.94 23.34
CA ARG A 30 35.81 -7.34 22.02
C ARG A 30 35.07 -6.02 22.15
N PRO A 31 35.58 -4.88 21.62
CA PRO A 31 34.86 -3.64 21.66
C PRO A 31 33.47 -3.84 21.06
N THR A 32 32.44 -3.71 21.85
CA THR A 32 31.07 -3.64 21.35
C THR A 32 30.95 -2.32 20.62
N THR A 33 30.83 -2.36 19.30
CA THR A 33 30.46 -1.19 18.51
C THR A 33 29.21 -0.61 19.17
N PRO A 34 29.17 0.69 19.46
CA PRO A 34 27.96 1.31 20.03
C PRO A 34 26.77 0.95 19.16
N ALA A 35 25.70 0.45 19.76
CA ALA A 35 24.48 0.18 19.03
C ALA A 35 24.03 1.50 18.40
N GLN A 36 24.03 1.54 17.07
CA GLN A 36 23.59 2.70 16.31
C GLN A 36 22.16 3.00 16.71
N GLN A 37 21.88 4.18 17.23
CA GLN A 37 20.52 4.58 17.56
C GLN A 37 19.65 4.43 16.30
N PRO A 38 18.44 3.84 16.42
CA PRO A 38 17.55 3.71 15.27
C PRO A 38 17.28 5.11 14.69
N PRO A 39 17.25 5.26 13.37
CA PRO A 39 17.01 6.55 12.72
C PRO A 39 15.67 7.12 13.16
N THR A 40 15.63 8.41 13.44
CA THR A 40 14.40 9.11 13.82
C THR A 40 13.49 9.21 12.58
N PRO A 41 12.24 8.69 12.64
CA PRO A 41 11.33 8.81 11.51
C PRO A 41 10.93 10.26 11.23
N CYS A 42 10.84 10.60 9.97
CA CYS A 42 10.18 11.82 9.51
C CYS A 42 8.67 11.75 9.79
N THR A 43 8.15 12.69 10.55
CA THR A 43 6.71 12.73 10.92
C THR A 43 5.95 13.91 10.30
N THR A 44 6.63 14.70 9.46
CA THR A 44 6.09 15.86 8.76
C THR A 44 6.31 15.71 7.25
N ALA A 45 5.48 16.36 6.44
CA ALA A 45 5.65 16.34 4.98
C ALA A 45 6.48 17.54 4.52
N THR A 46 7.74 17.61 4.98
CA THR A 46 8.72 18.63 4.59
C THR A 46 9.69 18.08 3.53
N PRO A 47 10.47 18.93 2.85
CA PRO A 47 11.44 18.46 1.85
C PRO A 47 12.42 17.41 2.35
N GLU A 48 12.81 17.46 3.63
CA GLU A 48 13.73 16.50 4.26
C GLU A 48 13.10 15.10 4.37
N CYS A 49 11.77 15.04 4.33
CA CYS A 49 10.98 13.80 4.36
C CYS A 49 10.66 13.29 2.96
N THR A 50 11.38 13.75 1.95
CA THR A 50 11.21 13.32 0.55
C THR A 50 12.43 12.58 0.05
N GLU A 51 12.25 11.83 -1.03
CA GLU A 51 13.30 11.14 -1.76
C GLU A 51 12.93 11.04 -3.24
N TRP A 52 13.93 11.08 -4.12
CA TRP A 52 13.74 10.92 -5.55
C TRP A 52 13.98 9.49 -5.98
N ILE A 53 13.11 8.97 -6.80
CA ILE A 53 13.22 7.62 -7.38
C ILE A 53 13.31 7.75 -8.90
N SER A 54 14.39 7.24 -9.48
CA SER A 54 14.54 7.12 -10.92
C SER A 54 13.63 6.03 -11.47
N VAL A 55 13.02 6.25 -12.61
CA VAL A 55 12.06 5.34 -13.24
C VAL A 55 12.50 5.05 -14.66
N GLY A 56 12.38 3.78 -15.08
CA GLY A 56 12.63 3.38 -16.47
C GLY A 56 14.09 3.42 -16.93
N GLY A 57 15.06 3.54 -16.01
CA GLY A 57 16.50 3.58 -16.37
C GLY A 57 16.96 4.84 -17.09
N GLY A 58 16.08 5.84 -17.26
CA GLY A 58 16.37 7.14 -17.85
C GLY A 58 16.76 8.22 -16.83
N THR A 59 16.82 9.47 -17.28
CA THR A 59 17.11 10.64 -16.45
C THR A 59 15.93 11.13 -15.62
N GLY A 60 14.71 10.68 -15.95
CA GLY A 60 13.49 11.08 -15.26
C GLY A 60 13.36 10.45 -13.88
N ARG A 61 12.92 11.25 -12.92
CA ARG A 61 12.68 10.82 -11.55
C ARG A 61 11.35 11.36 -11.03
N SER A 62 10.78 10.65 -10.06
CA SER A 62 9.58 11.11 -9.35
C SER A 62 9.82 11.15 -7.85
N LEU A 63 9.16 12.11 -7.20
CA LEU A 63 9.28 12.34 -5.77
C LEU A 63 8.40 11.35 -4.97
N VAL A 64 8.91 10.90 -3.85
CA VAL A 64 8.13 10.23 -2.80
C VAL A 64 8.29 10.97 -1.47
N TYR A 65 7.22 11.07 -0.69
CA TYR A 65 7.32 11.31 0.75
C TYR A 65 7.61 10.00 1.46
N ARG A 66 8.49 10.02 2.46
CA ARG A 66 8.87 8.81 3.22
C ARG A 66 9.26 9.16 4.65
N ASN A 67 8.99 8.28 5.60
CA ASN A 67 9.37 8.49 7.00
C ASN A 67 10.78 8.04 7.34
N LEU A 68 11.34 7.12 6.57
CA LEU A 68 12.70 6.59 6.73
C LEU A 68 13.37 6.48 5.37
N ALA A 69 14.70 6.62 5.32
CA ALA A 69 15.47 6.57 4.07
C ALA A 69 15.34 5.21 3.38
N LEU A 70 15.21 5.22 2.05
CA LEU A 70 14.97 4.02 1.24
C LEU A 70 16.26 3.30 0.82
N ASP A 71 17.42 3.94 0.99
CA ASP A 71 18.74 3.38 0.63
C ASP A 71 19.65 3.12 1.84
N THR A 72 19.14 3.37 3.05
CA THR A 72 19.88 3.11 4.28
C THR A 72 19.38 1.83 4.94
N ARG A 73 20.30 0.90 5.23
CA ARG A 73 19.98 -0.36 5.90
C ARG A 73 19.24 -0.10 7.21
N ASN A 74 18.11 -0.78 7.38
CA ASN A 74 17.30 -0.69 8.58
C ASN A 74 16.67 -2.06 8.92
N ASP A 75 17.25 -2.71 9.91
CA ASP A 75 16.86 -4.05 10.35
C ASP A 75 15.54 -4.04 11.16
N ALA A 76 15.10 -2.86 11.63
CA ALA A 76 13.86 -2.75 12.40
C ALA A 76 12.59 -2.77 11.53
N ILE A 77 12.71 -2.51 10.23
CA ILE A 77 11.55 -2.42 9.34
C ILE A 77 11.00 -3.80 9.03
N THR A 78 9.79 -4.04 9.49
CA THR A 78 9.05 -5.30 9.26
C THR A 78 7.87 -5.14 8.31
N ARG A 79 7.40 -3.91 8.08
CA ARG A 79 6.25 -3.58 7.24
C ARG A 79 6.54 -2.34 6.38
N ALA A 80 6.01 -2.32 5.17
CA ALA A 80 5.98 -1.10 4.34
C ALA A 80 4.56 -0.82 3.86
N VAL A 81 4.21 0.47 3.78
CA VAL A 81 2.93 0.96 3.27
C VAL A 81 3.21 1.97 2.17
N ILE A 82 2.73 1.69 0.97
CA ILE A 82 2.71 2.62 -0.16
C ILE A 82 1.29 3.17 -0.26
N VAL A 83 1.12 4.48 0.00
CA VAL A 83 -0.19 5.14 -0.06
C VAL A 83 -0.27 6.10 -1.24
N VAL A 84 -1.10 5.76 -2.22
CA VAL A 84 -1.31 6.60 -3.41
C VAL A 84 -2.41 7.63 -3.15
N HIS A 85 -2.12 8.87 -3.50
CA HIS A 85 -3.00 10.02 -3.29
C HIS A 85 -4.30 9.98 -4.13
N GLY A 86 -5.26 10.84 -3.79
CA GLY A 86 -6.48 11.07 -4.54
C GLY A 86 -6.28 11.91 -5.81
N ALA A 87 -7.38 12.32 -6.43
CA ALA A 87 -7.37 13.09 -7.68
C ALA A 87 -6.68 14.47 -7.53
N GLY A 88 -6.57 14.99 -6.31
CA GLY A 88 -5.86 16.24 -6.01
C GLY A 88 -4.34 16.16 -6.15
N ARG A 89 -3.76 14.98 -6.31
CA ARG A 89 -2.31 14.73 -6.39
C ARG A 89 -1.53 15.25 -5.17
N ASP A 90 -2.20 15.30 -4.03
CA ASP A 90 -1.76 15.79 -2.73
C ASP A 90 -1.04 14.69 -1.93
N ALA A 91 0.07 14.20 -2.45
CA ALA A 91 0.86 13.10 -1.86
C ALA A 91 1.30 13.39 -0.42
N ASP A 92 1.61 14.65 -0.11
CA ASP A 92 1.95 15.13 1.22
C ASP A 92 0.81 14.92 2.24
N ASN A 93 -0.43 15.17 1.83
CA ASN A 93 -1.61 15.01 2.69
C ASN A 93 -1.91 13.51 2.94
N TYR A 94 -1.77 12.69 1.90
CA TYR A 94 -1.91 11.22 2.05
C TYR A 94 -0.80 10.61 2.89
N TYR A 95 0.43 11.12 2.75
CA TYR A 95 1.54 10.75 3.61
C TYR A 95 1.22 11.04 5.10
N ARG A 96 0.77 12.26 5.42
CA ARG A 96 0.35 12.62 6.80
C ARG A 96 -0.77 11.74 7.31
N SER A 97 -1.70 11.36 6.44
CA SER A 97 -2.84 10.50 6.81
C SER A 97 -2.37 9.07 7.14
N ALA A 98 -1.48 8.50 6.33
CA ALA A 98 -0.90 7.19 6.58
C ALA A 98 0.01 7.18 7.81
N LEU A 99 0.80 8.23 8.02
CA LEU A 99 1.62 8.40 9.22
C LEU A 99 0.76 8.45 10.50
N ALA A 100 -0.37 9.15 10.46
CA ALA A 100 -1.28 9.17 11.61
C ALA A 100 -1.77 7.76 11.97
N GLY A 101 -2.14 6.95 10.98
CA GLY A 101 -2.47 5.54 11.20
C GLY A 101 -1.29 4.73 11.74
N THR A 102 -0.10 4.93 11.20
CA THR A 102 1.12 4.25 11.66
C THR A 102 1.46 4.59 13.11
N PHE A 103 1.27 5.87 13.49
CA PHE A 103 1.41 6.31 14.86
C PHE A 103 0.39 5.65 15.80
N LEU A 104 -0.88 5.65 15.42
CA LEU A 104 -1.96 5.01 16.20
C LEU A 104 -1.74 3.49 16.36
N ALA A 105 -1.10 2.85 15.39
CA ALA A 105 -0.71 1.45 15.48
C ALA A 105 0.55 1.21 16.34
N GLY A 106 1.24 2.26 16.79
CA GLY A 106 2.53 2.14 17.49
C GLY A 106 3.66 1.66 16.61
N ALA A 107 3.56 1.81 15.27
CA ALA A 107 4.44 1.18 14.29
C ALA A 107 5.47 2.13 13.65
N LEU A 108 5.61 3.38 14.12
CA LEU A 108 6.49 4.38 13.49
C LEU A 108 7.95 3.94 13.34
N GLN A 109 8.45 3.12 14.25
CA GLN A 109 9.84 2.64 14.24
C GLN A 109 10.04 1.36 13.41
N THR A 110 8.95 0.64 13.10
CA THR A 110 9.00 -0.68 12.46
C THR A 110 8.29 -0.73 11.11
N ALA A 111 7.65 0.39 10.73
CA ALA A 111 6.95 0.51 9.46
C ALA A 111 7.49 1.67 8.61
N LEU A 112 7.71 1.38 7.35
CA LEU A 112 8.07 2.35 6.32
C LEU A 112 6.80 2.83 5.63
N VAL A 113 6.57 4.14 5.62
CA VAL A 113 5.44 4.79 4.94
C VAL A 113 5.97 5.58 3.75
N ILE A 114 5.42 5.32 2.57
CA ILE A 114 5.79 5.97 1.32
C ILE A 114 4.53 6.52 0.65
N SER A 115 4.57 7.78 0.22
CA SER A 115 3.52 8.35 -0.63
C SER A 115 4.13 8.87 -1.93
N PRO A 116 3.94 8.17 -3.07
CA PRO A 116 4.43 8.60 -4.37
C PRO A 116 3.69 9.85 -4.83
N ARG A 117 4.44 10.80 -5.41
CA ARG A 117 3.89 12.01 -6.02
C ARG A 117 3.73 11.81 -7.52
N LEU A 118 2.50 11.75 -8.00
CA LEU A 118 2.18 11.64 -9.41
C LEU A 118 1.81 13.04 -9.94
N ALA A 119 2.80 13.94 -9.92
CA ALA A 119 2.63 15.34 -10.30
C ALA A 119 2.42 15.52 -11.81
N SER A 120 1.67 16.54 -12.20
CA SER A 120 1.38 16.86 -13.58
C SER A 120 1.30 18.37 -13.83
N ASN A 121 1.92 18.83 -14.89
CA ASN A 121 1.76 20.18 -15.42
C ASN A 121 1.12 20.18 -16.81
N ALA A 122 0.42 19.11 -17.19
CA ALA A 122 -0.22 18.93 -18.48
C ALA A 122 -1.72 18.62 -18.34
N GLY A 123 -2.47 18.74 -19.43
CA GLY A 123 -3.86 18.31 -19.49
C GLY A 123 -4.81 19.00 -18.49
N GLY A 124 -4.56 20.28 -18.18
CA GLY A 124 -5.34 21.04 -17.20
C GLY A 124 -4.78 21.05 -15.78
N CYS A 125 -3.84 20.16 -15.47
CA CYS A 125 -3.10 20.17 -14.21
C CYS A 125 -2.00 21.26 -14.20
N ARG A 126 -1.63 21.75 -13.01
CA ARG A 126 -0.69 22.88 -12.83
C ARG A 126 0.23 22.67 -11.66
N ASP A 127 0.67 21.44 -11.44
CA ASP A 127 1.62 21.16 -10.37
C ASP A 127 2.99 21.76 -10.69
N SER A 128 3.68 22.27 -9.69
CA SER A 128 5.09 22.69 -9.83
C SER A 128 5.98 21.47 -9.85
N LEU A 129 6.83 21.35 -10.87
CA LEU A 129 7.77 20.25 -11.04
C LEU A 129 9.21 20.75 -11.01
N ALA A 130 10.12 19.93 -10.47
CA ALA A 130 11.55 20.11 -10.66
C ALA A 130 11.93 19.86 -12.14
N GLN A 131 13.11 20.31 -12.55
CA GLN A 131 13.55 20.26 -13.95
C GLN A 131 13.56 18.85 -14.54
N ASP A 132 13.91 17.85 -13.76
CA ASP A 132 14.01 16.43 -14.12
C ASP A 132 12.91 15.56 -13.51
N GLU A 133 11.89 16.19 -12.93
CA GLU A 133 10.71 15.48 -12.39
C GLU A 133 9.80 15.07 -13.53
N ILE A 134 9.42 13.79 -13.53
CA ILE A 134 8.50 13.23 -14.50
C ILE A 134 7.14 13.93 -14.39
N SER A 135 6.66 14.52 -15.49
CA SER A 135 5.28 15.00 -15.60
C SER A 135 4.39 13.85 -16.03
N TRP A 136 3.50 13.43 -15.14
CA TRP A 136 2.49 12.42 -15.44
C TRP A 136 1.31 13.04 -16.20
N ASN A 137 0.58 12.23 -16.97
CA ASN A 137 -0.66 12.71 -17.55
C ASN A 137 -1.68 13.00 -16.44
N CYS A 138 -2.39 14.15 -16.53
CA CYS A 138 -3.28 14.65 -15.49
C CYS A 138 -4.36 13.65 -15.02
N ASN A 139 -4.77 12.73 -15.87
CA ASN A 139 -5.84 11.77 -15.60
C ASN A 139 -5.37 10.32 -15.71
N SER A 140 -4.62 9.95 -16.76
CA SER A 140 -4.30 8.55 -17.06
C SER A 140 -3.27 7.90 -16.11
N TRP A 141 -2.66 8.67 -15.20
CA TRP A 141 -1.83 8.10 -14.15
C TRP A 141 -2.61 7.10 -13.26
N ARG A 142 -3.94 7.25 -13.16
CA ARG A 142 -4.82 6.35 -12.39
C ARG A 142 -4.95 4.95 -12.99
N GLU A 143 -4.51 4.77 -14.21
CA GLU A 143 -4.72 3.56 -15.01
C GLU A 143 -3.45 3.01 -15.63
N GLY A 144 -2.28 3.48 -15.15
CA GLY A 144 -0.99 3.06 -15.69
C GLY A 144 -0.67 3.70 -17.03
N GLY A 145 -1.19 4.90 -17.28
CA GLY A 145 -0.90 5.67 -18.49
C GLY A 145 0.55 6.14 -18.55
N PRO A 146 1.07 6.42 -19.76
CA PRO A 146 2.41 6.94 -19.95
C PRO A 146 2.56 8.34 -19.36
N SER A 147 3.77 8.71 -19.00
CA SER A 147 4.09 10.07 -18.64
C SER A 147 4.11 10.99 -19.87
N VAL A 148 3.95 12.29 -19.65
CA VAL A 148 4.00 13.29 -20.72
C VAL A 148 5.46 13.60 -21.10
N SER A 149 6.34 13.68 -20.11
CA SER A 149 7.76 14.02 -20.32
C SER A 149 8.62 12.82 -20.75
N HIS A 150 8.21 11.59 -20.42
CA HIS A 150 8.93 10.34 -20.71
C HIS A 150 7.91 9.29 -21.16
N PRO A 151 7.49 9.28 -22.43
CA PRO A 151 6.37 8.44 -22.93
C PRO A 151 6.57 6.93 -22.75
N ASP A 152 7.82 6.47 -22.67
CA ASP A 152 8.16 5.05 -22.45
C ASP A 152 7.98 4.60 -20.97
N VAL A 153 7.69 5.54 -20.07
CA VAL A 153 7.54 5.30 -18.65
C VAL A 153 6.09 5.54 -18.23
N THR A 154 5.49 4.56 -17.59
CA THR A 154 4.12 4.65 -17.07
C THR A 154 4.10 4.89 -15.55
N SER A 155 2.97 5.38 -15.04
CA SER A 155 2.79 5.57 -13.60
C SER A 155 2.91 4.27 -12.80
N PHE A 156 2.64 3.12 -13.41
CA PHE A 156 2.78 1.81 -12.75
C PHE A 156 4.22 1.30 -12.77
N ASP A 157 5.05 1.71 -13.73
CA ASP A 157 6.50 1.48 -13.67
C ASP A 157 7.14 2.20 -12.48
N PHE A 158 6.60 3.36 -12.11
CA PHE A 158 7.04 4.06 -10.89
C PHE A 158 6.69 3.26 -9.62
N LEU A 159 5.51 2.67 -9.54
CA LEU A 159 5.14 1.80 -8.42
C LEU A 159 6.00 0.52 -8.39
N ASP A 160 6.29 -0.07 -9.54
CA ASP A 160 7.22 -1.20 -9.64
C ASP A 160 8.62 -0.83 -9.13
N ALA A 161 9.12 0.36 -9.47
CA ALA A 161 10.42 0.85 -8.99
C ALA A 161 10.43 0.97 -7.45
N ILE A 162 9.36 1.48 -6.85
CA ILE A 162 9.21 1.54 -5.39
C ILE A 162 9.19 0.13 -4.79
N LEU A 163 8.40 -0.80 -5.34
CA LEU A 163 8.33 -2.17 -4.84
C LEU A 163 9.68 -2.87 -4.89
N ARG A 164 10.41 -2.78 -6.02
CA ARG A 164 11.76 -3.36 -6.15
C ARG A 164 12.75 -2.74 -5.17
N LYS A 165 12.65 -1.43 -4.92
CA LYS A 165 13.48 -0.75 -3.93
C LYS A 165 13.23 -1.27 -2.51
N LEU A 166 11.98 -1.54 -2.16
CA LEU A 166 11.58 -2.12 -0.87
C LEU A 166 11.98 -3.59 -0.72
N ALA A 167 12.00 -4.34 -1.80
CA ALA A 167 12.32 -5.77 -1.79
C ALA A 167 13.82 -6.07 -1.55
N ARG A 168 14.70 -5.05 -1.51
CA ARG A 168 16.13 -5.21 -1.28
C ARG A 168 16.42 -5.70 0.14
N ARG A 169 16.82 -6.96 0.24
CA ARG A 169 17.10 -7.62 1.52
C ARG A 169 18.36 -7.10 2.20
N ASP A 170 19.30 -6.54 1.46
CA ASP A 170 20.48 -5.84 2.00
C ASP A 170 20.10 -4.55 2.73
N VAL A 171 19.00 -3.90 2.33
CA VAL A 171 18.49 -2.66 2.94
C VAL A 171 17.42 -2.95 4.01
N PHE A 172 16.47 -3.82 3.71
CA PHE A 172 15.35 -4.18 4.60
C PHE A 172 15.29 -5.69 4.87
N PRO A 173 16.25 -6.24 5.63
CA PRO A 173 16.34 -7.70 5.83
C PRO A 173 15.15 -8.30 6.59
N SER A 174 14.53 -7.50 7.46
CA SER A 174 13.38 -7.92 8.29
C SER A 174 12.01 -7.66 7.67
N LEU A 175 11.95 -7.09 6.46
CA LEU A 175 10.67 -6.76 5.82
C LEU A 175 9.86 -8.03 5.52
N ARG A 176 8.66 -8.13 6.10
CA ARG A 176 7.76 -9.29 6.02
C ARG A 176 6.53 -9.07 5.17
N GLY A 177 6.25 -7.84 4.79
CA GLY A 177 5.10 -7.54 3.94
C GLY A 177 5.00 -6.09 3.54
N ILE A 178 4.43 -5.88 2.37
CA ILE A 178 4.18 -4.58 1.78
C ILE A 178 2.67 -4.42 1.58
N VAL A 179 2.12 -3.28 1.93
CA VAL A 179 0.74 -2.90 1.60
C VAL A 179 0.79 -1.80 0.55
N VAL A 180 0.18 -2.04 -0.59
CA VAL A 180 -0.09 -1.01 -1.60
C VAL A 180 -1.54 -0.57 -1.44
N THR A 181 -1.74 0.70 -1.15
CA THR A 181 -3.06 1.25 -0.94
C THR A 181 -3.23 2.60 -1.62
N GLY A 182 -4.45 3.04 -1.75
CA GLY A 182 -4.82 4.37 -2.17
C GLY A 182 -6.29 4.61 -1.93
N HIS A 183 -6.67 5.89 -1.81
CA HIS A 183 -8.05 6.31 -1.59
C HIS A 183 -8.54 7.12 -2.80
N SER A 184 -9.81 7.00 -3.14
CA SER A 184 -10.40 7.72 -4.28
C SER A 184 -9.70 7.35 -5.60
N ALA A 185 -9.07 8.29 -6.30
CA ALA A 185 -8.27 8.01 -7.49
C ALA A 185 -7.08 7.08 -7.19
N GLY A 186 -6.46 7.19 -6.00
CA GLY A 186 -5.46 6.23 -5.54
C GLY A 186 -6.04 4.83 -5.33
N GLY A 187 -7.31 4.72 -4.93
CA GLY A 187 -8.01 3.44 -4.86
C GLY A 187 -8.19 2.81 -6.25
N GLN A 188 -8.45 3.63 -7.29
CA GLN A 188 -8.45 3.18 -8.68
C GLN A 188 -7.08 2.63 -9.08
N VAL A 189 -5.98 3.30 -8.67
CA VAL A 189 -4.62 2.80 -8.86
C VAL A 189 -4.43 1.46 -8.16
N ALA A 190 -4.75 1.36 -6.88
CA ALA A 190 -4.56 0.13 -6.11
C ALA A 190 -5.29 -1.07 -6.73
N ASN A 191 -6.51 -0.86 -7.27
CA ASN A 191 -7.25 -1.90 -7.99
C ASN A 191 -6.56 -2.30 -9.30
N ARG A 192 -6.28 -1.33 -10.18
CA ARG A 192 -5.74 -1.57 -11.51
C ARG A 192 -4.29 -2.06 -11.47
N TYR A 193 -3.47 -1.44 -10.64
CA TYR A 193 -2.08 -1.86 -10.43
C TYR A 193 -2.00 -3.25 -9.79
N GLY A 194 -2.82 -3.51 -8.79
CA GLY A 194 -2.83 -4.80 -8.11
C GLY A 194 -3.05 -5.97 -9.05
N MET A 195 -3.95 -5.84 -10.03
CA MET A 195 -4.18 -6.88 -11.03
C MET A 195 -3.16 -6.89 -12.17
N SER A 196 -2.38 -5.83 -12.36
CA SER A 196 -1.48 -5.70 -13.52
C SER A 196 0.00 -5.64 -13.17
N SER A 197 0.40 -5.48 -11.90
CA SER A 197 1.80 -5.34 -11.49
C SER A 197 2.68 -6.45 -12.07
N LYS A 198 3.74 -6.04 -12.75
CA LYS A 198 4.76 -6.91 -13.34
C LYS A 198 5.85 -7.27 -12.34
N ALA A 199 6.00 -6.47 -11.28
CA ALA A 199 6.99 -6.72 -10.23
C ALA A 199 6.52 -7.72 -9.17
N TYR A 200 5.21 -7.89 -8.99
CA TYR A 200 4.63 -8.61 -7.85
C TYR A 200 5.23 -9.99 -7.59
N ASP A 201 5.39 -10.78 -8.64
CA ASP A 201 5.78 -12.20 -8.51
C ASP A 201 7.28 -12.38 -8.23
N ASP A 202 8.11 -11.36 -8.46
CA ASP A 202 9.58 -11.41 -8.36
C ASP A 202 10.13 -10.81 -7.06
N LEU A 203 9.28 -10.27 -6.18
CA LEU A 203 9.75 -9.47 -5.04
C LEU A 203 10.29 -10.30 -3.87
N GLY A 204 9.86 -11.55 -3.72
CA GLY A 204 10.21 -12.38 -2.56
C GLY A 204 9.72 -11.81 -1.21
N VAL A 205 8.81 -10.84 -1.24
CA VAL A 205 8.11 -10.25 -0.09
C VAL A 205 6.62 -10.23 -0.40
N PRO A 206 5.75 -10.73 0.48
CA PRO A 206 4.30 -10.68 0.27
C PRO A 206 3.79 -9.24 0.08
N VAL A 207 2.95 -9.02 -0.92
CA VAL A 207 2.29 -7.74 -1.18
C VAL A 207 0.78 -7.91 -1.07
N GLN A 208 0.12 -7.01 -0.34
CA GLN A 208 -1.33 -6.90 -0.23
C GLN A 208 -1.82 -5.60 -0.85
N PHE A 209 -2.95 -5.66 -1.54
CA PHE A 209 -3.60 -4.49 -2.13
C PHE A 209 -4.83 -4.09 -1.31
N VAL A 210 -4.85 -2.83 -0.86
CA VAL A 210 -5.99 -2.28 -0.13
C VAL A 210 -6.60 -1.15 -0.93
N VAL A 211 -7.80 -1.36 -1.39
CA VAL A 211 -8.52 -0.48 -2.31
C VAL A 211 -9.54 0.33 -1.52
N ALA A 212 -9.29 1.64 -1.32
CA ALA A 212 -10.14 2.46 -0.50
C ALA A 212 -11.00 3.43 -1.35
N ASN A 213 -12.29 3.30 -1.27
CA ASN A 213 -13.30 4.20 -1.85
C ASN A 213 -13.03 4.65 -3.30
N PRO A 214 -12.66 3.80 -4.27
CA PRO A 214 -12.46 4.25 -5.64
C PRO A 214 -13.78 4.64 -6.30
N SER A 215 -13.71 5.57 -7.26
CA SER A 215 -14.90 5.96 -8.02
C SER A 215 -15.27 4.98 -9.13
N SER A 216 -14.36 4.08 -9.53
CA SER A 216 -14.60 3.03 -10.51
C SER A 216 -13.56 1.93 -10.40
N TYR A 217 -13.87 0.77 -10.97
CA TYR A 217 -13.06 -0.43 -11.02
C TYR A 217 -12.80 -0.84 -12.47
N ALA A 218 -11.71 -1.56 -12.74
CA ALA A 218 -11.53 -2.24 -14.01
C ALA A 218 -12.25 -3.59 -13.97
N TRP A 219 -13.34 -3.71 -14.66
CA TRP A 219 -14.25 -4.85 -14.62
C TRP A 219 -13.84 -5.90 -15.67
N PRO A 220 -13.69 -7.17 -15.28
CA PRO A 220 -13.07 -8.18 -16.17
C PRO A 220 -14.01 -8.77 -17.23
N SER A 221 -15.27 -8.35 -17.28
CA SER A 221 -16.25 -8.85 -18.25
C SER A 221 -17.23 -7.76 -18.70
N ASP A 222 -18.17 -8.14 -19.55
CA ASP A 222 -19.30 -7.31 -19.96
C ASP A 222 -20.48 -7.35 -18.95
N GLU A 223 -20.43 -8.21 -17.93
CA GLU A 223 -21.45 -8.23 -16.89
C GLU A 223 -21.35 -7.03 -15.98
N ARG A 224 -22.50 -6.52 -15.55
CA ARG A 224 -22.61 -5.46 -14.55
C ARG A 224 -23.67 -5.82 -13.52
N PRO A 225 -23.60 -5.22 -12.31
CA PRO A 225 -24.63 -5.46 -11.31
C PRO A 225 -25.98 -4.93 -11.79
N THR A 226 -27.02 -5.75 -11.61
CA THR A 226 -28.39 -5.34 -11.87
C THR A 226 -29.08 -5.07 -10.54
N GLY A 227 -29.46 -3.83 -10.29
CA GLY A 227 -30.23 -3.45 -9.11
C GLY A 227 -31.72 -3.56 -9.32
N PRO A 228 -32.53 -3.39 -8.25
CA PRO A 228 -33.96 -3.18 -8.39
C PRO A 228 -34.21 -1.98 -9.31
N ALA A 229 -34.96 -2.22 -10.38
CA ALA A 229 -35.38 -1.26 -11.40
C ALA A 229 -34.42 -0.09 -11.67
N ALA A 230 -33.43 -0.35 -12.56
CA ALA A 230 -32.69 0.70 -13.27
C ALA A 230 -32.17 1.83 -12.37
N TRP A 231 -31.00 1.63 -11.74
CA TRP A 231 -30.24 2.76 -11.22
C TRP A 231 -30.13 3.82 -12.32
N PRO A 232 -30.49 5.08 -12.07
CA PRO A 232 -30.22 6.11 -13.03
C PRO A 232 -28.72 6.14 -13.28
N LEU A 233 -28.30 6.05 -14.55
CA LEU A 233 -26.90 6.07 -14.93
C LEU A 233 -26.24 7.45 -14.72
N GLN A 234 -26.96 8.39 -14.13
CA GLN A 234 -26.45 9.74 -13.88
C GLN A 234 -26.74 10.13 -12.43
N ALA A 235 -25.68 10.38 -11.66
CA ALA A 235 -25.81 10.88 -10.30
C ALA A 235 -26.54 12.23 -10.28
N GLY A 236 -27.50 12.37 -9.36
CA GLY A 236 -28.33 13.58 -9.25
C GLY A 236 -29.49 13.66 -10.23
N ALA A 237 -29.71 12.65 -11.08
CA ALA A 237 -30.92 12.59 -11.90
C ALA A 237 -32.17 12.44 -11.01
N PRO A 238 -33.35 12.94 -11.47
CA PRO A 238 -34.59 12.71 -10.76
C PRO A 238 -34.82 11.22 -10.49
N GLY A 239 -35.09 10.88 -9.23
CA GLY A 239 -35.22 9.49 -8.80
C GLY A 239 -33.92 8.77 -8.41
N TYR A 240 -32.77 9.49 -8.43
CA TYR A 240 -31.53 8.95 -7.85
C TYR A 240 -31.73 8.74 -6.34
N VAL A 241 -31.76 7.49 -5.94
CA VAL A 241 -31.73 7.10 -4.54
C VAL A 241 -30.38 6.49 -4.28
N PRO A 242 -29.56 6.99 -3.31
CA PRO A 242 -28.38 6.31 -2.86
C PRO A 242 -28.77 4.89 -2.39
N ALA A 243 -28.56 3.89 -3.23
CA ALA A 243 -28.86 2.54 -2.82
C ALA A 243 -27.79 2.10 -1.81
N VAL A 244 -28.20 1.88 -0.59
CA VAL A 244 -27.47 1.02 0.33
C VAL A 244 -27.52 -0.38 -0.30
N ALA A 245 -26.38 -1.00 -0.54
CA ALA A 245 -26.31 -2.28 -1.24
C ALA A 245 -26.80 -3.44 -0.35
N ALA A 246 -28.01 -3.29 0.19
CA ALA A 246 -28.65 -4.33 1.02
C ALA A 246 -29.08 -5.54 0.18
N ASP A 247 -29.37 -5.35 -1.11
CA ASP A 247 -29.78 -6.43 -1.99
C ASP A 247 -28.62 -6.81 -2.89
N ALA A 248 -28.12 -8.01 -2.70
CA ALA A 248 -27.01 -8.56 -3.47
C ALA A 248 -27.35 -8.51 -4.97
N PRO A 249 -26.65 -7.68 -5.77
CA PRO A 249 -26.99 -7.54 -7.17
C PRO A 249 -26.75 -8.86 -7.89
N ALA A 250 -27.66 -9.22 -8.77
CA ALA A 250 -27.37 -10.21 -9.80
C ALA A 250 -26.46 -9.57 -10.85
N PHE A 251 -25.64 -10.37 -11.54
CA PHE A 251 -24.76 -9.90 -12.60
C PHE A 251 -25.30 -10.38 -13.95
N ARG A 252 -25.36 -9.46 -14.91
CA ARG A 252 -25.80 -9.75 -16.28
C ARG A 252 -24.98 -8.91 -17.27
N PRO A 253 -24.78 -9.38 -18.50
CA PRO A 253 -24.24 -8.56 -19.55
C PRO A 253 -25.01 -7.25 -19.67
N LEU A 254 -24.30 -6.12 -19.67
CA LEU A 254 -24.91 -4.81 -19.92
C LEU A 254 -25.22 -4.72 -21.41
N ARG A 255 -26.41 -5.17 -21.77
CA ARG A 255 -26.90 -5.08 -23.14
C ARG A 255 -27.30 -3.64 -23.38
N ASP A 256 -26.52 -2.95 -24.19
CA ASP A 256 -26.75 -1.72 -24.93
C ASP A 256 -27.79 -0.70 -24.39
N GLY A 257 -28.35 0.06 -25.19
CA GLY A 257 -29.59 0.80 -25.05
C GLY A 257 -29.57 1.99 -24.12
N ARG A 258 -28.55 2.17 -23.31
CA ARG A 258 -28.41 3.35 -22.45
C ARG A 258 -27.29 4.30 -22.90
N GLY A 259 -26.75 4.11 -24.12
CA GLY A 259 -25.70 4.95 -24.67
C GLY A 259 -24.34 4.80 -23.99
N CYS A 260 -24.14 3.77 -23.17
CA CYS A 260 -22.90 3.53 -22.45
C CYS A 260 -22.00 2.54 -23.19
N THR A 261 -21.43 2.98 -24.32
CA THR A 261 -20.68 2.12 -25.23
C THR A 261 -19.26 1.83 -24.77
N LEU A 262 -18.74 2.56 -23.80
CA LEU A 262 -17.36 2.46 -23.32
C LEU A 262 -17.24 1.77 -21.96
N TYR A 263 -18.33 1.21 -21.44
CA TYR A 263 -18.37 0.63 -20.10
C TYR A 263 -17.40 -0.54 -19.88
N ASP A 264 -17.05 -1.27 -20.94
CA ASP A 264 -16.13 -2.40 -20.92
C ASP A 264 -14.71 -2.05 -21.43
N GLN A 265 -14.49 -0.79 -21.79
CA GLN A 265 -13.20 -0.27 -22.22
C GLN A 265 -12.35 0.10 -21.00
N TRP A 266 -11.03 0.00 -21.16
CA TRP A 266 -10.10 0.52 -20.15
C TRP A 266 -10.29 2.01 -19.94
N PRO A 267 -10.36 2.50 -18.70
CA PRO A 267 -10.07 1.82 -17.44
C PRO A 267 -11.29 1.26 -16.68
N TYR A 268 -12.49 1.21 -17.29
CA TYR A 268 -13.70 0.67 -16.66
C TYR A 268 -13.91 -0.82 -16.92
N GLY A 269 -13.26 -1.33 -17.94
CA GLY A 269 -13.25 -2.75 -18.33
C GLY A 269 -11.89 -3.14 -18.87
N PHE A 270 -11.81 -4.33 -19.47
CA PHE A 270 -10.53 -4.89 -19.93
C PHE A 270 -10.26 -4.67 -21.43
N LYS A 271 -11.22 -4.16 -22.21
CA LYS A 271 -11.00 -3.93 -23.64
C LYS A 271 -10.12 -2.70 -23.89
N ASN A 272 -9.37 -2.73 -24.99
CA ASN A 272 -8.56 -1.60 -25.48
C ASN A 272 -7.65 -0.98 -24.42
N ARG A 273 -6.95 -1.83 -23.64
CA ARG A 273 -6.00 -1.38 -22.63
C ARG A 273 -4.86 -0.58 -23.24
N THR A 274 -4.44 0.43 -22.53
CA THR A 274 -3.33 1.32 -22.89
C THR A 274 -2.23 1.32 -21.82
N GLY A 275 -1.09 1.90 -22.12
CA GLY A 275 0.01 2.09 -21.20
C GLY A 275 0.54 0.76 -20.63
N TYR A 276 0.75 0.72 -19.32
CA TYR A 276 1.34 -0.42 -18.61
C TYR A 276 0.62 -1.76 -18.84
N SER A 277 -0.70 -1.72 -18.89
CA SER A 277 -1.54 -2.93 -19.01
C SER A 277 -1.74 -3.41 -20.45
N ALA A 278 -1.30 -2.66 -21.46
CA ALA A 278 -1.53 -2.96 -22.87
C ALA A 278 -0.95 -4.33 -23.31
N SER A 279 0.17 -4.74 -22.71
CA SER A 279 0.86 -6.01 -23.05
C SER A 279 0.31 -7.23 -22.31
N LEU A 280 -0.61 -7.05 -21.36
CA LEU A 280 -1.16 -8.15 -20.58
C LEU A 280 -2.43 -8.69 -21.23
N SER A 281 -2.61 -10.00 -21.27
CA SER A 281 -3.84 -10.62 -21.76
C SER A 281 -4.96 -10.53 -20.69
N ASP A 282 -6.23 -10.65 -21.13
CA ASP A 282 -7.38 -10.69 -20.22
C ASP A 282 -7.25 -11.84 -19.22
N SER A 283 -6.77 -12.99 -19.69
CA SER A 283 -6.57 -14.16 -18.82
C SER A 283 -5.48 -13.93 -17.77
N GLN A 284 -4.40 -13.19 -18.10
CA GLN A 284 -3.37 -12.82 -17.12
C GLN A 284 -3.95 -11.88 -16.06
N LEU A 285 -4.62 -10.81 -16.47
CA LEU A 285 -5.24 -9.87 -15.54
C LEU A 285 -6.25 -10.55 -14.63
N THR A 286 -7.09 -11.40 -15.18
CA THR A 286 -8.10 -12.16 -14.41
C THR A 286 -7.42 -13.09 -13.41
N ARG A 287 -6.43 -13.87 -13.81
CA ARG A 287 -5.69 -14.74 -12.88
C ARG A 287 -5.03 -13.94 -11.77
N GLN A 288 -4.36 -12.83 -12.09
CA GLN A 288 -3.71 -11.97 -11.11
C GLN A 288 -4.73 -11.31 -10.17
N LEU A 289 -5.86 -10.86 -10.68
CA LEU A 289 -6.95 -10.34 -9.86
C LEU A 289 -7.45 -11.39 -8.86
N VAL A 290 -7.69 -12.60 -9.31
CA VAL A 290 -8.25 -13.69 -8.48
C VAL A 290 -7.23 -14.20 -7.44
N SER A 291 -5.96 -14.34 -7.82
CA SER A 291 -4.93 -14.96 -6.96
C SER A 291 -4.27 -14.01 -5.96
N ARG A 292 -4.29 -12.70 -6.22
CA ARG A 292 -3.63 -11.72 -5.36
C ARG A 292 -4.54 -11.28 -4.22
N PRO A 293 -3.97 -10.97 -3.04
CA PRO A 293 -4.76 -10.57 -1.88
C PRO A 293 -5.27 -9.12 -2.02
N PHE A 294 -6.59 -8.98 -2.17
CA PHE A 294 -7.27 -7.69 -2.19
C PHE A 294 -8.19 -7.52 -0.99
N THR A 295 -8.18 -6.33 -0.41
CA THR A 295 -9.18 -5.89 0.58
C THR A 295 -9.77 -4.55 0.13
N TYR A 296 -11.09 -4.45 0.13
CA TYR A 296 -11.80 -3.20 -0.16
C TYR A 296 -12.20 -2.55 1.16
N LEU A 297 -11.67 -1.35 1.41
CA LEU A 297 -12.08 -0.51 2.52
C LEU A 297 -13.08 0.54 2.02
N LEU A 298 -14.32 0.38 2.42
CA LEU A 298 -15.43 1.19 1.92
C LEU A 298 -16.02 2.00 3.08
N GLY A 299 -16.01 3.32 2.95
CA GLY A 299 -16.64 4.18 3.95
C GLY A 299 -18.16 3.97 3.96
N GLU A 300 -18.73 3.75 5.14
CA GLU A 300 -20.17 3.54 5.34
C GLU A 300 -21.01 4.68 4.74
N ASN A 301 -20.53 5.91 4.88
CA ASN A 301 -21.19 7.12 4.42
C ASN A 301 -20.68 7.62 3.05
N ASP A 302 -19.90 6.83 2.29
CA ASP A 302 -19.48 7.19 0.93
C ASP A 302 -20.56 6.81 -0.11
N ILE A 303 -21.75 7.27 0.16
CA ILE A 303 -23.00 7.01 -0.57
C ILE A 303 -23.54 8.24 -1.31
N LEU A 304 -22.82 9.34 -1.28
CA LEU A 304 -23.21 10.59 -1.94
C LEU A 304 -22.28 10.91 -3.11
N PRO A 305 -22.76 11.59 -4.18
CA PRO A 305 -21.95 12.00 -5.31
C PRO A 305 -21.13 13.26 -5.00
N LEU A 306 -20.34 13.21 -3.91
CA LEU A 306 -19.49 14.32 -3.49
C LEU A 306 -18.25 14.43 -4.39
N SER A 307 -17.45 15.47 -4.15
CA SER A 307 -16.27 15.87 -4.91
C SER A 307 -15.46 14.69 -5.51
N GLY A 308 -15.17 14.74 -6.79
CA GLY A 308 -14.45 13.69 -7.52
C GLY A 308 -15.25 12.40 -7.75
N PHE A 309 -16.58 12.44 -7.55
CA PHE A 309 -17.44 11.32 -7.92
C PHE A 309 -17.48 11.16 -9.45
N ASP A 310 -17.19 9.95 -9.90
CA ASP A 310 -17.31 9.61 -11.32
C ASP A 310 -18.77 9.28 -11.63
N SER A 311 -19.43 10.21 -12.32
CA SER A 311 -20.82 10.11 -12.77
C SER A 311 -20.96 9.71 -14.24
N SER A 312 -19.85 9.31 -14.88
CA SER A 312 -19.90 8.75 -16.22
C SER A 312 -20.79 7.51 -16.27
N CYS A 313 -21.37 7.20 -17.42
CA CYS A 313 -22.22 6.02 -17.54
C CYS A 313 -21.46 4.74 -17.27
N GLU A 314 -20.18 4.68 -17.58
CA GLU A 314 -19.27 3.56 -17.35
C GLU A 314 -19.11 3.27 -15.86
N ALA A 315 -18.93 4.31 -15.06
CA ALA A 315 -18.84 4.19 -13.61
C ALA A 315 -20.20 3.91 -12.98
N MET A 316 -21.26 4.55 -13.44
CA MET A 316 -22.63 4.34 -12.96
C MET A 316 -23.14 2.93 -13.27
N ALA A 317 -22.67 2.31 -14.36
CA ALA A 317 -22.96 0.92 -14.66
C ALA A 317 -22.42 -0.06 -13.59
N GLN A 318 -21.41 0.35 -12.79
CA GLN A 318 -20.84 -0.46 -11.71
C GLN A 318 -21.61 -0.33 -10.38
N GLY A 319 -22.46 0.69 -10.26
CA GLY A 319 -23.26 0.95 -9.06
C GLY A 319 -23.49 2.45 -8.81
N PRO A 320 -24.51 2.80 -8.02
CA PRO A 320 -24.93 4.19 -7.83
C PRO A 320 -24.03 5.00 -6.92
N THR A 321 -23.25 4.35 -6.06
CA THR A 321 -22.36 4.99 -5.08
C THR A 321 -21.00 4.30 -5.09
N ARG A 322 -19.95 4.96 -4.56
CA ARG A 322 -18.62 4.33 -4.42
C ARG A 322 -18.68 3.08 -3.55
N GLN A 323 -19.44 3.14 -2.46
CA GLN A 323 -19.63 2.00 -1.58
C GLN A 323 -20.29 0.83 -2.33
N ALA A 324 -21.41 1.07 -3.02
CA ALA A 324 -22.12 0.04 -3.78
C ALA A 324 -21.26 -0.56 -4.89
N ARG A 325 -20.45 0.26 -5.60
CA ARG A 325 -19.50 -0.20 -6.63
C ARG A 325 -18.48 -1.17 -6.05
N GLY A 326 -17.92 -0.84 -4.88
CA GLY A 326 -16.93 -1.68 -4.22
C GLY A 326 -17.48 -3.01 -3.75
N GLN A 327 -18.66 -2.99 -3.15
CA GLN A 327 -19.36 -4.22 -2.72
C GLN A 327 -19.71 -5.10 -3.92
N ALA A 328 -20.28 -4.51 -4.96
CA ALA A 328 -20.64 -5.24 -6.18
C ALA A 328 -19.42 -5.84 -6.89
N TYR A 329 -18.33 -5.08 -6.97
CA TYR A 329 -17.09 -5.56 -7.60
C TYR A 329 -16.48 -6.74 -6.85
N ALA A 330 -16.33 -6.64 -5.53
CA ALA A 330 -15.80 -7.73 -4.72
C ALA A 330 -16.68 -8.98 -4.78
N LYS A 331 -18.01 -8.79 -4.71
CA LYS A 331 -18.98 -9.88 -4.87
C LYS A 331 -18.83 -10.55 -6.24
N TYR A 332 -18.70 -9.77 -7.30
CA TYR A 332 -18.48 -10.28 -8.65
C TYR A 332 -17.21 -11.13 -8.74
N VAL A 333 -16.08 -10.61 -8.26
CA VAL A 333 -14.81 -11.34 -8.31
C VAL A 333 -14.90 -12.65 -7.52
N ASN A 334 -15.53 -12.63 -6.36
CA ASN A 334 -15.65 -13.81 -5.51
C ASN A 334 -16.61 -14.87 -6.09
N GLU A 335 -17.79 -14.46 -6.55
CA GLU A 335 -18.82 -15.41 -6.98
C GLU A 335 -18.66 -15.87 -8.43
N ARG A 336 -18.19 -14.99 -9.33
CA ARG A 336 -18.10 -15.30 -10.76
C ARG A 336 -16.73 -15.80 -11.18
N LEU A 337 -15.68 -15.36 -10.47
CA LEU A 337 -14.30 -15.68 -10.84
C LEU A 337 -13.61 -16.59 -9.82
N GLY A 338 -14.22 -16.86 -8.66
CA GLY A 338 -13.65 -17.71 -7.61
C GLY A 338 -12.57 -17.03 -6.77
N GLY A 339 -12.54 -15.70 -6.72
CA GLY A 339 -11.65 -14.93 -5.84
C GLY A 339 -12.02 -15.06 -4.37
N GLN A 340 -11.13 -14.57 -3.51
CA GLN A 340 -11.33 -14.52 -2.04
C GLN A 340 -11.04 -13.12 -1.51
N HIS A 341 -11.60 -12.12 -2.18
CA HIS A 341 -11.42 -10.73 -1.81
C HIS A 341 -12.23 -10.39 -0.57
N GLN A 342 -11.65 -9.56 0.29
CA GLN A 342 -12.28 -9.10 1.52
C GLN A 342 -12.94 -7.73 1.32
N VAL A 343 -14.10 -7.53 1.91
CA VAL A 343 -14.79 -6.24 1.98
C VAL A 343 -14.94 -5.85 3.43
N VAL A 344 -14.51 -4.65 3.76
CA VAL A 344 -14.65 -4.08 5.11
C VAL A 344 -15.29 -2.70 4.98
N VAL A 345 -16.50 -2.57 5.53
CA VAL A 345 -17.17 -1.27 5.65
C VAL A 345 -16.65 -0.55 6.89
N VAL A 346 -16.16 0.67 6.68
CA VAL A 346 -15.59 1.49 7.76
C VAL A 346 -16.68 2.40 8.30
N THR A 347 -17.18 2.05 9.48
CA THR A 347 -18.28 2.78 10.14
C THR A 347 -17.94 4.24 10.37
N GLY A 348 -18.89 5.11 10.10
CA GLY A 348 -18.79 6.56 10.28
C GLY A 348 -17.95 7.30 9.23
N CYS A 349 -17.18 6.60 8.39
CA CYS A 349 -16.39 7.24 7.34
C CYS A 349 -17.21 7.48 6.06
N GLY A 350 -17.09 8.68 5.50
CA GLY A 350 -17.52 9.02 4.15
C GLY A 350 -16.34 8.99 3.18
N HIS A 351 -16.37 9.88 2.15
CA HIS A 351 -15.26 10.01 1.20
C HIS A 351 -14.09 10.80 1.80
N ASN A 352 -13.40 10.21 2.77
CA ASN A 352 -12.34 10.86 3.52
C ASN A 352 -11.17 9.88 3.78
N GLY A 353 -10.04 10.12 3.10
CA GLY A 353 -8.85 9.27 3.21
C GLY A 353 -8.26 9.24 4.63
N ARG A 354 -8.28 10.35 5.36
CA ARG A 354 -7.77 10.37 6.74
C ARG A 354 -8.65 9.51 7.66
N CYS A 355 -9.96 9.61 7.55
CA CYS A 355 -10.88 8.74 8.31
C CYS A 355 -10.58 7.26 8.03
N ILE A 356 -10.42 6.89 6.78
CA ILE A 356 -10.08 5.50 6.39
C ILE A 356 -8.73 5.08 7.00
N TYR A 357 -7.67 5.88 6.83
CA TYR A 357 -6.31 5.49 7.25
C TYR A 357 -6.04 5.62 8.77
N THR A 358 -6.98 6.16 9.54
CA THR A 358 -6.92 6.16 11.01
C THR A 358 -7.97 5.24 11.64
N SER A 359 -8.76 4.55 10.83
CA SER A 359 -9.78 3.60 11.29
C SER A 359 -9.17 2.32 11.86
N GLU A 360 -9.84 1.73 12.81
CA GLU A 360 -9.41 0.48 13.42
C GLU A 360 -9.29 -0.68 12.40
N PRO A 361 -10.21 -0.86 11.42
CA PRO A 361 -10.03 -1.84 10.36
C PRO A 361 -8.75 -1.65 9.55
N TRP A 362 -8.41 -0.42 9.19
CA TRP A 362 -7.15 -0.13 8.50
C TRP A 362 -5.94 -0.52 9.33
N LEU A 363 -5.92 -0.15 10.63
CA LEU A 363 -4.81 -0.44 11.52
C LEU A 363 -4.55 -1.95 11.62
N ARG A 364 -5.60 -2.77 11.71
CA ARG A 364 -5.49 -4.23 11.74
C ARG A 364 -4.95 -4.82 10.44
N ILE A 365 -5.35 -4.28 9.29
CA ILE A 365 -4.93 -4.74 7.97
C ILE A 365 -3.48 -4.36 7.71
N ALA A 366 -3.14 -3.09 7.92
CA ALA A 366 -1.81 -2.57 7.58
C ALA A 366 -0.75 -2.99 8.61
N PHE A 367 -1.12 -3.09 9.88
CA PHE A 367 -0.22 -3.34 11.00
C PHE A 367 -0.74 -4.47 11.90
N PRO A 368 -0.89 -5.70 11.38
CA PRO A 368 -1.35 -6.82 12.19
C PRO A 368 -0.42 -7.03 13.39
N ARG A 369 -1.01 -7.20 14.56
CA ARG A 369 -0.27 -7.59 15.76
C ARG A 369 0.23 -9.01 15.61
N PRO A 370 1.43 -9.32 16.10
CA PRO A 370 1.97 -10.68 16.07
C PRO A 370 1.11 -11.66 16.85
#